data_f2105b8376c6f72fd9851162572ea51d
#
_entry.id   f2105b8376c6f72fd9851162572ea51d
#
_cell.length_a   1.000
_cell.length_b   1.000
_cell.length_c   1.000
_cell.angle_alpha   90.00
_cell.angle_beta   90.00
_cell.angle_gamma   90.00
#
_symmetry.space_group_name_H-M   'P 1'
#
loop_
_entity.id
_entity.type
_entity.pdbx_description
1 polymer ?
#
loop_
_entity_poly.entity_id
_entity_poly.type
_entity_poly.pdbx_seq_one_letter_code
_entity_poly.pdbx_strand_id
1 'polypeptide(L)'
;MNDIINDIINGDSLEILKQFEDNMFHLILSDIPYGISYDDWDVLHNNSNSSLLGTSPAQAKAGSVFKKRGKPLNGWSEADKKMSIEYYEWCCKWAMEWLRIIKPGASVFIFAGRRMAHRCISAMEDAGFTFKDMISWEKESAPHRAQRISIIYERRGDQNNKEEWDGWRVGNLRPVFEPILWFVKPYTLGSTLADNVAKYSVGAFNDVAWNKYANASSNIIKVKSTKADHGKHPAQKPIELLEALIELTTKENQIVLDPFCGSGSTLVAAKKLNRRYIGIEKNEIYCNCARERLNNEKGQKINDGEQLSFEF
;
A
#
# COMPACT_ATOMS: atom_id res chain seq x y z
N MET A 1 -15.73 -18.95 12.17
CA MET A 1 -15.23 -17.94 11.20
C MET A 1 -16.18 -16.79 10.89
N ASN A 2 -17.51 -16.96 11.01
CA ASN A 2 -18.45 -15.85 10.81
C ASN A 2 -18.23 -14.69 11.80
N ASP A 3 -17.67 -14.95 12.96
CA ASP A 3 -17.50 -13.98 14.05
C ASP A 3 -16.34 -12.99 13.83
N ILE A 4 -15.46 -13.25 12.85
CA ILE A 4 -14.30 -12.37 12.55
C ILE A 4 -14.54 -11.45 11.35
N ILE A 5 -15.66 -11.61 10.65
CA ILE A 5 -16.03 -10.74 9.52
C ILE A 5 -16.49 -9.39 10.09
N ASN A 6 -16.00 -8.30 9.49
CA ASN A 6 -16.15 -6.92 9.93
C ASN A 6 -15.41 -6.59 11.23
N ASP A 7 -14.25 -7.21 11.44
CA ASP A 7 -13.41 -6.98 12.61
C ASP A 7 -11.93 -6.81 12.24
N ILE A 8 -11.14 -6.46 13.25
CA ILE A 8 -9.68 -6.32 13.19
C ILE A 8 -9.07 -7.33 14.14
N ILE A 9 -8.17 -8.15 13.61
CA ILE A 9 -7.44 -9.15 14.37
C ILE A 9 -6.10 -8.54 14.80
N ASN A 10 -5.87 -8.45 16.11
CA ASN A 10 -4.58 -8.02 16.62
C ASN A 10 -3.59 -9.18 16.61
N GLY A 11 -2.51 -9.06 15.84
CA GLY A 11 -1.46 -10.06 15.78
C GLY A 11 -0.57 -9.95 14.55
N ASP A 12 0.36 -10.90 14.45
CA ASP A 12 1.27 -10.96 13.31
C ASP A 12 0.55 -11.52 12.08
N SER A 13 0.57 -10.76 10.99
CA SER A 13 -0.10 -11.12 9.75
C SER A 13 0.36 -12.48 9.20
N LEU A 14 1.65 -12.79 9.30
CA LEU A 14 2.19 -14.07 8.81
C LEU A 14 1.61 -15.29 9.54
N GLU A 15 1.23 -15.15 10.80
CA GLU A 15 0.62 -16.25 11.58
C GLU A 15 -0.90 -16.30 11.40
N ILE A 16 -1.56 -15.15 11.34
CA ILE A 16 -3.02 -15.08 11.20
C ILE A 16 -3.48 -15.54 9.83
N LEU A 17 -2.78 -15.17 8.76
CA LEU A 17 -3.11 -15.57 7.39
C LEU A 17 -3.25 -17.08 7.22
N LYS A 18 -2.46 -17.88 7.93
CA LYS A 18 -2.50 -19.35 7.90
C LYS A 18 -3.82 -19.94 8.40
N GLN A 19 -4.60 -19.17 9.17
CA GLN A 19 -5.86 -19.61 9.78
C GLN A 19 -7.06 -19.40 8.85
N PHE A 20 -6.91 -18.63 7.76
CA PHE A 20 -7.99 -18.39 6.81
C PHE A 20 -8.15 -19.56 5.83
N GLU A 21 -9.39 -19.75 5.38
CA GLU A 21 -9.72 -20.75 4.36
C GLU A 21 -9.22 -20.34 2.97
N ASP A 22 -8.99 -21.34 2.12
CA ASP A 22 -8.64 -21.14 0.73
C ASP A 22 -9.77 -20.40 -0.01
N ASN A 23 -9.40 -19.47 -0.90
CA ASN A 23 -10.34 -18.75 -1.76
C ASN A 23 -11.47 -18.01 -0.99
N MET A 24 -11.16 -17.48 0.18
CA MET A 24 -12.11 -16.77 1.02
C MET A 24 -12.35 -15.32 0.55
N PHE A 25 -11.28 -14.61 0.18
CA PHE A 25 -11.32 -13.16 -0.06
C PHE A 25 -11.58 -12.79 -1.52
N HIS A 26 -12.27 -11.65 -1.72
CA HIS A 26 -12.61 -11.11 -3.03
C HIS A 26 -11.65 -10.01 -3.47
N LEU A 27 -10.98 -9.37 -2.51
CA LEU A 27 -9.96 -8.34 -2.72
C LEU A 27 -8.98 -8.36 -1.56
N ILE A 28 -7.69 -8.23 -1.87
CA ILE A 28 -6.68 -7.78 -0.91
C ILE A 28 -6.24 -6.39 -1.32
N LEU A 29 -6.34 -5.43 -0.39
CA LEU A 29 -5.93 -4.04 -0.60
C LEU A 29 -5.12 -3.60 0.61
N SER A 30 -3.82 -3.35 0.41
CA SER A 30 -2.92 -3.12 1.53
C SER A 30 -1.83 -2.10 1.25
N ASP A 31 -1.56 -1.28 2.25
CA ASP A 31 -0.37 -0.42 2.33
C ASP A 31 0.71 -1.15 3.12
N ILE A 32 1.48 -1.98 2.42
CA ILE A 32 2.48 -2.83 3.05
C ILE A 32 3.67 -2.02 3.59
N PRO A 33 4.39 -2.51 4.60
CA PRO A 33 5.68 -1.96 5.01
C PRO A 33 6.63 -1.77 3.82
N TYR A 34 7.28 -0.59 3.74
CA TYR A 34 8.08 -0.22 2.56
C TYR A 34 9.52 -0.74 2.57
N GLY A 35 9.93 -1.38 3.65
CA GLY A 35 11.28 -1.91 3.80
C GLY A 35 12.38 -0.84 3.85
N ILE A 36 12.07 0.33 4.37
CA ILE A 36 12.99 1.45 4.51
C ILE A 36 13.38 1.74 5.96
N SER A 37 13.03 0.83 6.87
CA SER A 37 13.25 0.94 8.32
C SER A 37 12.78 2.29 8.86
N TYR A 38 11.57 2.70 8.48
CA TYR A 38 11.02 4.01 8.84
C TYR A 38 10.72 4.09 10.33
N ASP A 39 10.08 3.04 10.87
CA ASP A 39 9.71 2.90 12.28
C ASP A 39 9.54 1.40 12.61
N ASP A 40 9.14 1.06 13.82
CA ASP A 40 9.02 -0.32 14.31
C ASP A 40 7.97 -1.16 13.56
N TRP A 41 7.06 -0.53 12.84
CA TRP A 41 6.06 -1.17 11.98
C TRP A 41 6.55 -1.49 10.56
N ASP A 42 7.66 -0.88 10.12
CA ASP A 42 8.26 -1.17 8.81
C ASP A 42 9.14 -2.44 8.88
N VAL A 43 9.52 -2.98 7.71
CA VAL A 43 10.51 -4.06 7.66
C VAL A 43 11.85 -3.53 8.17
N LEU A 44 12.29 -4.08 9.28
CA LEU A 44 13.52 -3.67 9.95
C LEU A 44 14.71 -4.45 9.37
N HIS A 45 15.65 -3.69 8.85
CA HIS A 45 16.95 -4.20 8.47
C HIS A 45 17.94 -4.01 9.62
N ASN A 46 18.86 -4.93 9.79
CA ASN A 46 19.98 -4.72 10.71
C ASN A 46 20.96 -3.71 10.10
N ASN A 47 20.71 -2.43 10.36
CA ASN A 47 21.49 -1.31 9.84
C ASN A 47 22.66 -0.89 10.75
N SER A 48 23.10 -1.72 11.68
CA SER A 48 24.17 -1.38 12.64
C SER A 48 25.47 -0.92 11.97
N ASN A 49 25.75 -1.39 10.76
CA ASN A 49 26.90 -1.01 9.95
C ASN A 49 26.53 -0.19 8.70
N SER A 50 25.32 0.35 8.63
CA SER A 50 24.89 1.16 7.51
C SER A 50 25.61 2.52 7.49
N SER A 51 25.98 2.98 6.30
CA SER A 51 26.53 4.32 6.10
C SER A 51 25.57 5.45 6.49
N LEU A 52 24.29 5.15 6.74
CA LEU A 52 23.30 6.08 7.28
C LEU A 52 23.55 6.45 8.74
N LEU A 53 24.22 5.61 9.49
CA LEU A 53 24.60 5.85 10.89
C LEU A 53 25.83 6.74 11.03
N GLY A 54 26.26 7.39 9.95
CA GLY A 54 27.42 8.27 9.95
C GLY A 54 27.32 9.42 10.97
N THR A 55 28.48 9.91 11.37
CA THR A 55 28.68 10.92 12.42
C THR A 55 28.65 12.35 11.91
N SER A 56 28.17 12.63 10.70
CA SER A 56 28.13 14.01 10.19
C SER A 56 27.21 14.89 11.04
N PRO A 57 27.49 16.20 11.18
CA PRO A 57 26.64 17.12 11.95
C PRO A 57 25.18 17.14 11.47
N ALA A 58 24.93 16.90 10.17
CA ALA A 58 23.58 16.81 9.62
C ALA A 58 22.87 15.52 10.07
N GLN A 59 23.59 14.40 10.17
CA GLN A 59 23.07 13.13 10.66
C GLN A 59 22.90 13.14 12.18
N ALA A 60 23.76 13.82 12.91
CA ALA A 60 23.62 14.00 14.36
C ALA A 60 22.38 14.82 14.74
N LYS A 61 22.03 15.82 13.91
CA LYS A 61 20.83 16.67 14.10
C LYS A 61 19.55 16.04 13.54
N ALA A 62 19.65 15.03 12.69
CA ALA A 62 18.48 14.35 12.16
C ALA A 62 17.82 13.53 13.28
N GLY A 63 16.51 13.67 13.46
CA GLY A 63 15.74 12.84 14.39
C GLY A 63 15.89 11.35 14.08
N SER A 64 15.57 10.49 15.03
CA SER A 64 15.72 9.02 14.93
C SER A 64 15.13 8.42 13.65
N VAL A 65 14.00 8.93 13.20
CA VAL A 65 13.31 8.55 11.95
C VAL A 65 14.17 8.78 10.71
N PHE A 66 14.96 9.86 10.66
CA PHE A 66 15.85 10.14 9.52
C PHE A 66 17.11 9.29 9.52
N LYS A 67 17.56 8.84 10.70
CA LYS A 67 18.73 7.96 10.84
C LYS A 67 18.46 6.54 10.37
N LYS A 68 17.20 6.08 10.46
CA LYS A 68 16.78 4.73 10.07
C LYS A 68 16.39 4.59 8.59
N ARG A 69 16.26 5.69 7.84
CA ARG A 69 15.84 5.64 6.43
C ARG A 69 16.93 5.07 5.53
N GLY A 70 16.83 3.80 5.25
CA GLY A 70 17.67 2.93 4.46
C GLY A 70 18.17 3.40 3.09
N LYS A 71 18.59 4.67 2.92
CA LYS A 71 19.28 5.15 1.74
C LYS A 71 20.68 5.59 2.13
N PRO A 72 21.72 4.83 1.79
CA PRO A 72 23.09 5.22 2.08
C PRO A 72 23.44 6.54 1.38
N LEU A 73 23.93 7.51 2.13
CA LEU A 73 24.36 8.80 1.60
C LEU A 73 25.84 8.78 1.18
N ASN A 74 26.64 7.95 1.83
CA ASN A 74 28.10 7.91 1.70
C ASN A 74 28.60 6.55 1.17
N GLY A 75 27.88 5.94 0.25
CA GLY A 75 28.20 4.61 -0.30
C GLY A 75 27.33 3.49 0.29
N TRP A 76 27.68 2.24 -0.01
CA TRP A 76 26.91 1.06 0.35
C TRP A 76 27.77 0.15 1.22
N SER A 77 27.32 -0.11 2.45
CA SER A 77 27.86 -1.19 3.26
C SER A 77 27.30 -2.55 2.78
N GLU A 78 27.88 -3.66 3.25
CA GLU A 78 27.34 -4.99 2.96
C GLU A 78 25.91 -5.17 3.50
N ALA A 79 25.57 -4.55 4.64
CA ALA A 79 24.21 -4.53 5.16
C ALA A 79 23.25 -3.77 4.21
N ASP A 80 23.65 -2.63 3.67
CA ASP A 80 22.85 -1.86 2.73
C ASP A 80 22.55 -2.62 1.43
N LYS A 81 23.52 -3.41 0.94
CA LYS A 81 23.36 -4.26 -0.26
C LYS A 81 22.32 -5.36 -0.06
N LYS A 82 22.20 -5.90 1.15
CA LYS A 82 21.26 -6.97 1.48
C LYS A 82 19.81 -6.50 1.59
N MET A 83 19.56 -5.22 1.90
CA MET A 83 18.21 -4.70 2.17
C MET A 83 17.18 -5.08 1.09
N SER A 84 17.54 -5.00 -0.18
CA SER A 84 16.61 -5.32 -1.26
C SER A 84 16.32 -6.83 -1.39
N ILE A 85 17.25 -7.67 -0.97
CA ILE A 85 17.11 -9.15 -0.94
C ILE A 85 16.23 -9.52 0.25
N GLU A 86 16.53 -8.99 1.43
CA GLU A 86 15.74 -9.23 2.65
C GLU A 86 14.28 -8.78 2.49
N TYR A 87 14.05 -7.66 1.78
CA TYR A 87 12.71 -7.20 1.47
C TYR A 87 11.96 -8.16 0.53
N TYR A 88 12.62 -8.65 -0.50
CA TYR A 88 12.07 -9.68 -1.39
C TYR A 88 11.69 -10.96 -0.61
N GLU A 89 12.62 -11.48 0.21
CA GLU A 89 12.38 -12.66 1.04
C GLU A 89 11.22 -12.46 2.03
N TRP A 90 11.09 -11.24 2.58
CA TRP A 90 9.96 -10.89 3.42
C TRP A 90 8.65 -10.89 2.63
N CYS A 91 8.63 -10.33 1.42
CA CYS A 91 7.45 -10.37 0.55
C CYS A 91 7.03 -11.80 0.22
N CYS A 92 7.98 -12.68 -0.08
CA CYS A 92 7.70 -14.08 -0.39
C CYS A 92 6.94 -14.81 0.75
N LYS A 93 7.21 -14.44 2.02
CA LYS A 93 6.58 -15.09 3.18
C LYS A 93 5.08 -14.94 3.22
N TRP A 94 4.53 -13.80 2.83
CA TRP A 94 3.09 -13.55 2.83
C TRP A 94 2.45 -13.73 1.46
N ALA A 95 3.20 -13.58 0.36
CA ALA A 95 2.65 -13.65 -0.99
C ALA A 95 2.01 -15.03 -1.30
N MET A 96 2.62 -16.12 -0.84
CA MET A 96 2.05 -17.47 -1.01
C MET A 96 0.74 -17.65 -0.25
N GLU A 97 0.66 -17.14 0.99
CA GLU A 97 -0.58 -17.18 1.76
C GLU A 97 -1.67 -16.31 1.12
N TRP A 98 -1.32 -15.14 0.61
CA TRP A 98 -2.28 -14.32 -0.13
C TRP A 98 -2.81 -15.03 -1.37
N LEU A 99 -1.93 -15.73 -2.11
CA LEU A 99 -2.36 -16.53 -3.25
C LEU A 99 -3.34 -17.64 -2.84
N ARG A 100 -3.12 -18.30 -1.72
CA ARG A 100 -3.98 -19.36 -1.20
C ARG A 100 -5.37 -18.84 -0.84
N ILE A 101 -5.44 -17.77 -0.05
CA ILE A 101 -6.67 -17.29 0.57
C ILE A 101 -7.55 -16.42 -0.35
N ILE A 102 -7.00 -15.83 -1.42
CA ILE A 102 -7.77 -15.03 -2.36
C ILE A 102 -8.42 -15.91 -3.43
N LYS A 103 -9.60 -15.52 -3.92
CA LYS A 103 -10.33 -16.24 -4.95
C LYS A 103 -9.62 -16.19 -6.31
N PRO A 104 -9.69 -17.26 -7.14
CA PRO A 104 -9.22 -17.21 -8.53
C PRO A 104 -9.84 -16.03 -9.29
N GLY A 105 -9.02 -15.24 -9.98
CA GLY A 105 -9.43 -14.02 -10.68
C GLY A 105 -9.56 -12.78 -9.82
N ALA A 106 -9.50 -12.90 -8.49
CA ALA A 106 -9.58 -11.74 -7.61
C ALA A 106 -8.33 -10.87 -7.68
N SER A 107 -8.52 -9.57 -7.43
CA SER A 107 -7.49 -8.55 -7.50
C SER A 107 -6.76 -8.37 -6.19
N VAL A 108 -5.48 -8.01 -6.28
CA VAL A 108 -4.66 -7.54 -5.18
C VAL A 108 -4.11 -6.18 -5.53
N PHE A 109 -4.34 -5.16 -4.70
CA PHE A 109 -3.70 -3.86 -4.81
C PHE A 109 -2.72 -3.65 -3.66
N ILE A 110 -1.50 -3.27 -4.01
CA ILE A 110 -0.43 -3.04 -3.05
C ILE A 110 0.13 -1.63 -3.22
N PHE A 111 0.04 -0.82 -2.17
CA PHE A 111 0.84 0.39 -2.09
C PHE A 111 2.26 -0.01 -1.71
N ALA A 112 3.18 0.10 -2.66
CA ALA A 112 4.57 -0.24 -2.45
C ALA A 112 5.47 0.99 -2.56
N GLY A 113 6.46 1.07 -1.69
CA GLY A 113 7.46 2.13 -1.78
C GLY A 113 8.18 2.09 -3.13
N ARG A 114 8.24 3.22 -3.85
CA ARG A 114 8.86 3.33 -5.19
C ARG A 114 10.25 2.71 -5.30
N ARG A 115 10.98 2.64 -4.18
CA ARG A 115 12.33 2.07 -4.14
C ARG A 115 12.33 0.55 -4.22
N MET A 116 11.34 -0.10 -3.60
CA MET A 116 11.29 -1.56 -3.44
C MET A 116 10.14 -2.22 -4.24
N ALA A 117 9.34 -1.43 -4.98
CA ALA A 117 8.23 -1.95 -5.77
C ALA A 117 8.62 -3.12 -6.67
N HIS A 118 9.78 -3.03 -7.34
CA HIS A 118 10.29 -4.10 -8.21
C HIS A 118 10.55 -5.42 -7.45
N ARG A 119 10.94 -5.36 -6.18
CA ARG A 119 11.15 -6.54 -5.34
C ARG A 119 9.83 -7.18 -4.92
N CYS A 120 8.83 -6.34 -4.60
CA CYS A 120 7.48 -6.80 -4.33
C CYS A 120 6.86 -7.46 -5.57
N ILE A 121 7.03 -6.86 -6.76
CA ILE A 121 6.53 -7.44 -8.02
C ILE A 121 7.13 -8.83 -8.23
N SER A 122 8.45 -8.97 -8.17
CA SER A 122 9.13 -10.27 -8.35
C SER A 122 8.62 -11.31 -7.35
N ALA A 123 8.47 -10.94 -6.07
CA ALA A 123 7.99 -11.88 -5.05
C ALA A 123 6.54 -12.34 -5.29
N MET A 124 5.69 -11.45 -5.77
CA MET A 124 4.29 -11.78 -6.10
C MET A 124 4.20 -12.69 -7.34
N GLU A 125 4.98 -12.41 -8.39
CA GLU A 125 5.03 -13.25 -9.58
C GLU A 125 5.62 -14.64 -9.28
N ASP A 126 6.68 -14.70 -8.48
CA ASP A 126 7.28 -15.98 -8.06
C ASP A 126 6.34 -16.79 -7.16
N ALA A 127 5.46 -16.14 -6.40
CA ALA A 127 4.39 -16.80 -5.65
C ALA A 127 3.25 -17.34 -6.54
N GLY A 128 3.16 -16.90 -7.80
CA GLY A 128 2.17 -17.35 -8.78
C GLY A 128 1.07 -16.35 -9.11
N PHE A 129 1.17 -15.10 -8.67
CA PHE A 129 0.28 -14.03 -9.14
C PHE A 129 0.64 -13.56 -10.55
N THR A 130 -0.33 -13.04 -11.28
CA THR A 130 -0.09 -12.29 -12.51
C THR A 130 -0.03 -10.81 -12.20
N PHE A 131 1.06 -10.14 -12.54
CA PHE A 131 1.13 -8.68 -12.54
C PHE A 131 0.23 -8.15 -13.65
N LYS A 132 -0.78 -7.34 -13.30
CA LYS A 132 -1.77 -6.86 -14.25
C LYS A 132 -1.49 -5.45 -14.73
N ASP A 133 -1.21 -4.52 -13.81
CA ASP A 133 -0.93 -3.12 -14.14
C ASP A 133 -0.24 -2.40 -12.96
N MET A 134 0.21 -1.20 -13.21
CA MET A 134 0.68 -0.25 -12.21
C MET A 134 -0.16 1.01 -12.29
N ILE A 135 -0.98 1.26 -11.27
CA ILE A 135 -1.74 2.50 -11.17
C ILE A 135 -0.86 3.58 -10.53
N SER A 136 -0.79 4.73 -11.15
CA SER A 136 -0.06 5.90 -10.63
C SER A 136 -1.00 6.81 -9.85
N TRP A 137 -0.87 6.84 -8.52
CA TRP A 137 -1.54 7.85 -7.72
C TRP A 137 -0.71 9.13 -7.72
N GLU A 138 -1.19 10.16 -8.42
CA GLU A 138 -0.55 11.47 -8.47
C GLU A 138 -1.00 12.34 -7.29
N LYS A 139 0.01 12.89 -6.58
CA LYS A 139 -0.17 13.80 -5.45
C LYS A 139 -0.04 15.24 -5.93
N GLU A 140 -0.91 16.14 -5.51
CA GLU A 140 -0.83 17.57 -5.87
C GLU A 140 0.50 18.21 -5.48
N SER A 141 1.02 17.81 -4.34
CA SER A 141 2.29 18.33 -3.84
C SER A 141 3.08 17.26 -3.09
N ALA A 142 4.39 17.39 -3.13
CA ALA A 142 5.30 16.62 -2.32
C ALA A 142 6.54 17.44 -2.00
N PRO A 143 7.14 17.31 -0.81
CA PRO A 143 8.33 18.07 -0.46
C PRO A 143 9.51 17.66 -1.34
N HIS A 144 10.21 18.64 -1.90
CA HIS A 144 11.46 18.40 -2.62
C HIS A 144 12.63 18.42 -1.63
N ARG A 145 13.13 17.26 -1.30
CA ARG A 145 14.20 17.10 -0.28
C ARG A 145 15.61 16.99 -0.88
N ALA A 146 15.75 17.14 -2.21
CA ALA A 146 17.06 17.12 -2.86
C ALA A 146 17.88 18.36 -2.46
N GLN A 147 19.10 18.13 -1.99
CA GLN A 147 19.99 19.18 -1.50
C GLN A 147 20.71 19.85 -2.67
N ARG A 148 20.81 21.17 -2.68
CA ARG A 148 21.59 21.93 -3.65
C ARG A 148 23.09 21.75 -3.39
N ILE A 149 23.86 21.39 -4.40
CA ILE A 149 25.31 21.18 -4.28
C ILE A 149 26.02 22.53 -4.04
N SER A 150 25.58 23.58 -4.70
CA SER A 150 26.13 24.94 -4.52
C SER A 150 26.08 25.38 -3.04
N ILE A 151 25.02 25.09 -2.31
CA ILE A 151 24.92 25.40 -0.87
C ILE A 151 25.92 24.58 -0.04
N ILE A 152 26.24 23.35 -0.45
CA ILE A 152 27.23 22.52 0.25
C ILE A 152 28.61 23.14 0.10
N TYR A 153 28.98 23.57 -1.11
CA TYR A 153 30.27 24.21 -1.38
C TYR A 153 30.37 25.59 -0.75
N GLU A 154 29.31 26.39 -0.77
CA GLU A 154 29.25 27.67 -0.04
C GLU A 154 29.59 27.50 1.45
N ARG A 155 29.01 26.50 2.11
CA ARG A 155 29.31 26.20 3.53
C ARG A 155 30.74 25.71 3.77
N ARG A 156 31.41 25.23 2.74
CA ARG A 156 32.83 24.83 2.76
C ARG A 156 33.78 25.96 2.40
N GLY A 157 33.26 27.12 1.99
CA GLY A 157 34.07 28.28 1.53
C GLY A 157 34.63 28.08 0.11
N ASP A 158 34.14 27.12 -0.63
CA ASP A 158 34.64 26.81 -1.98
C ASP A 158 33.75 27.51 -3.03
N GLN A 159 34.17 28.73 -3.40
CA GLN A 159 33.40 29.57 -4.32
C GLN A 159 33.40 29.04 -5.76
N ASN A 160 34.53 28.47 -6.24
CA ASN A 160 34.64 27.96 -7.59
C ASN A 160 33.67 26.81 -7.83
N ASN A 161 33.67 25.81 -6.95
CA ASN A 161 32.73 24.69 -7.04
C ASN A 161 31.27 25.12 -6.78
N LYS A 162 31.04 26.15 -5.96
CA LYS A 162 29.71 26.72 -5.78
C LYS A 162 29.13 27.23 -7.11
N GLU A 163 29.90 27.97 -7.87
CA GLU A 163 29.49 28.55 -9.15
C GLU A 163 29.34 27.46 -10.22
N GLU A 164 30.30 26.53 -10.32
CA GLU A 164 30.28 25.41 -11.28
C GLU A 164 29.03 24.53 -11.09
N TRP A 165 28.65 24.25 -9.82
CA TRP A 165 27.53 23.38 -9.47
C TRP A 165 26.23 24.12 -9.16
N ASP A 166 26.09 25.37 -9.58
CA ASP A 166 24.81 26.08 -9.38
C ASP A 166 23.70 25.44 -10.21
N GLY A 167 22.51 25.35 -9.64
CA GLY A 167 21.37 24.65 -10.22
C GLY A 167 21.36 23.14 -10.00
N TRP A 168 22.49 22.52 -9.63
CA TRP A 168 22.57 21.07 -9.42
C TRP A 168 22.15 20.64 -8.01
N ARG A 169 21.54 19.43 -7.95
CA ARG A 169 21.04 18.85 -6.69
C ARG A 169 21.47 17.40 -6.54
N VAL A 170 21.68 16.99 -5.29
CA VAL A 170 21.86 15.57 -4.92
C VAL A 170 20.58 15.03 -4.30
N GLY A 171 20.27 13.80 -4.57
CA GLY A 171 19.07 13.13 -4.07
C GLY A 171 18.09 12.77 -5.19
N ASN A 172 16.82 12.59 -4.83
CA ASN A 172 15.79 12.17 -5.78
C ASN A 172 14.99 13.38 -6.28
N LEU A 173 14.34 13.19 -7.41
CA LEU A 173 13.29 14.09 -7.88
C LEU A 173 12.14 14.16 -6.85
N ARG A 174 11.30 15.19 -6.99
CA ARG A 174 10.09 15.35 -6.14
C ARG A 174 9.17 14.14 -6.31
N PRO A 175 8.76 13.48 -5.22
CA PRO A 175 7.96 12.25 -5.28
C PRO A 175 6.46 12.55 -5.46
N VAL A 176 6.05 13.03 -6.64
CA VAL A 176 4.67 13.43 -6.91
C VAL A 176 3.74 12.27 -7.26
N PHE A 177 4.25 11.07 -7.44
CA PHE A 177 3.41 9.89 -7.59
C PHE A 177 3.80 8.77 -6.62
N GLU A 178 2.83 7.90 -6.34
CA GLU A 178 3.01 6.65 -5.61
C GLU A 178 2.46 5.49 -6.42
N PRO A 179 3.23 4.42 -6.66
CA PRO A 179 2.76 3.28 -7.42
C PRO A 179 1.81 2.43 -6.57
N ILE A 180 0.72 2.01 -7.20
CA ILE A 180 -0.18 0.99 -6.69
C ILE A 180 -0.05 -0.19 -7.62
N LEU A 181 0.50 -1.29 -7.12
CA LEU A 181 0.73 -2.49 -7.89
C LEU A 181 -0.56 -3.30 -7.95
N TRP A 182 -1.01 -3.65 -9.14
CA TRP A 182 -2.22 -4.44 -9.37
C TRP A 182 -1.87 -5.84 -9.83
N PHE A 183 -2.24 -6.84 -9.04
CA PHE A 183 -2.08 -8.24 -9.36
C PHE A 183 -3.43 -8.95 -9.41
N VAL A 184 -3.43 -10.12 -10.04
CA VAL A 184 -4.60 -11.01 -10.11
C VAL A 184 -4.14 -12.43 -9.82
N LYS A 185 -4.91 -13.18 -9.02
CA LYS A 185 -4.73 -14.62 -8.92
C LYS A 185 -5.17 -15.26 -10.25
N PRO A 186 -4.34 -16.08 -10.89
CA PRO A 186 -4.71 -16.78 -12.12
C PRO A 186 -6.04 -17.55 -11.98
N TYR A 187 -6.77 -17.68 -13.09
CA TYR A 187 -7.95 -18.52 -13.14
C TYR A 187 -7.59 -20.00 -13.03
N THR A 188 -8.55 -20.82 -12.64
CA THR A 188 -8.37 -22.27 -12.68
C THR A 188 -8.06 -22.72 -14.10
N LEU A 189 -7.07 -23.58 -14.28
CA LEU A 189 -6.68 -24.09 -15.58
C LEU A 189 -7.88 -24.70 -16.32
N GLY A 190 -8.07 -24.32 -17.58
CA GLY A 190 -9.21 -24.73 -18.40
C GLY A 190 -10.51 -23.96 -18.18
N SER A 191 -10.54 -23.00 -17.25
CA SER A 191 -11.68 -22.11 -17.01
C SER A 191 -11.61 -20.88 -17.91
N THR A 192 -12.76 -20.40 -18.39
CA THR A 192 -12.84 -19.10 -19.07
C THR A 192 -13.04 -17.98 -18.06
N LEU A 193 -12.82 -16.72 -18.50
CA LEU A 193 -13.12 -15.54 -17.68
C LEU A 193 -14.61 -15.54 -17.25
N ALA A 194 -15.52 -15.86 -18.16
CA ALA A 194 -16.94 -15.89 -17.87
C ALA A 194 -17.29 -16.94 -16.80
N ASP A 195 -16.72 -18.14 -16.89
CA ASP A 195 -16.90 -19.20 -15.89
C ASP A 195 -16.38 -18.76 -14.53
N ASN A 196 -15.22 -18.12 -14.51
CA ASN A 196 -14.63 -17.61 -13.26
C ASN A 196 -15.50 -16.53 -12.62
N VAL A 197 -15.99 -15.56 -13.40
CA VAL A 197 -16.88 -14.50 -12.90
C VAL A 197 -18.20 -15.09 -12.39
N ALA A 198 -18.78 -16.05 -13.12
CA ALA A 198 -20.00 -16.74 -12.70
C ALA A 198 -19.79 -17.50 -11.36
N LYS A 199 -18.66 -18.18 -11.20
CA LYS A 199 -18.36 -19.02 -10.03
C LYS A 199 -17.95 -18.22 -8.79
N TYR A 200 -17.07 -17.21 -8.97
CA TYR A 200 -16.42 -16.52 -7.86
C TYR A 200 -16.85 -15.06 -7.70
N SER A 201 -17.59 -14.50 -8.66
CA SER A 201 -18.03 -13.11 -8.72
C SER A 201 -16.88 -12.09 -8.66
N VAL A 202 -15.71 -12.47 -9.16
CA VAL A 202 -14.49 -11.64 -9.29
C VAL A 202 -13.82 -11.90 -10.64
N GLY A 203 -12.84 -11.06 -11.02
CA GLY A 203 -12.06 -11.20 -12.25
C GLY A 203 -12.35 -10.13 -13.29
N ALA A 204 -13.42 -9.38 -13.14
CA ALA A 204 -13.72 -8.18 -13.94
C ALA A 204 -13.43 -6.91 -13.15
N PHE A 205 -13.33 -5.78 -13.84
CA PHE A 205 -13.26 -4.46 -13.21
C PHE A 205 -14.46 -3.58 -13.65
N ASN A 206 -14.85 -2.68 -12.77
CA ASN A 206 -15.96 -1.77 -12.99
C ASN A 206 -15.47 -0.45 -13.58
N ASP A 207 -15.50 -0.36 -14.89
CA ASP A 207 -15.08 0.82 -15.65
C ASP A 207 -15.92 2.06 -15.33
N VAL A 208 -17.21 1.90 -15.12
CA VAL A 208 -18.11 3.00 -14.76
C VAL A 208 -17.77 3.58 -13.39
N ALA A 209 -17.49 2.73 -12.41
CA ALA A 209 -17.07 3.19 -11.08
C ALA A 209 -15.70 3.87 -11.15
N TRP A 210 -14.74 3.31 -11.88
CA TRP A 210 -13.41 3.88 -12.03
C TRP A 210 -13.41 5.26 -12.67
N ASN A 211 -14.26 5.48 -13.68
CA ASN A 211 -14.37 6.75 -14.40
C ASN A 211 -14.93 7.91 -13.54
N LYS A 212 -15.42 7.64 -12.33
CA LYS A 212 -15.73 8.70 -11.35
C LYS A 212 -14.44 9.36 -10.80
N TYR A 213 -13.33 8.63 -10.77
CA TYR A 213 -12.08 9.03 -10.13
C TYR A 213 -10.94 9.27 -11.13
N ALA A 214 -10.96 8.59 -12.27
CA ALA A 214 -9.93 8.67 -13.30
C ALA A 214 -10.56 8.83 -14.69
N ASN A 215 -9.99 9.68 -15.54
CA ASN A 215 -10.53 9.94 -16.87
C ASN A 215 -10.27 8.75 -17.82
N ALA A 216 -11.30 8.34 -18.55
CA ALA A 216 -11.21 7.39 -19.66
C ALA A 216 -10.45 6.11 -19.30
N SER A 217 -10.79 5.51 -18.17
CA SER A 217 -10.18 4.26 -17.66
C SER A 217 -8.65 4.31 -17.56
N SER A 218 -8.11 5.52 -17.37
CA SER A 218 -6.67 5.74 -17.21
C SER A 218 -6.13 5.03 -15.97
N ASN A 219 -4.92 4.51 -16.05
CA ASN A 219 -4.19 4.00 -14.89
C ASN A 219 -3.48 5.12 -14.08
N ILE A 220 -3.87 6.38 -14.30
CA ILE A 220 -3.44 7.53 -13.50
C ILE A 220 -4.65 8.06 -12.73
N ILE A 221 -4.52 8.14 -11.41
CA ILE A 221 -5.56 8.67 -10.52
C ILE A 221 -5.05 9.86 -9.72
N LYS A 222 -5.88 10.90 -9.58
CA LYS A 222 -5.57 12.12 -8.83
C LYS A 222 -6.56 12.28 -7.69
N VAL A 223 -6.15 11.90 -6.50
CA VAL A 223 -6.93 12.07 -5.28
C VAL A 223 -6.16 12.92 -4.30
N LYS A 224 -6.81 13.93 -3.74
CA LYS A 224 -6.25 14.83 -2.73
C LYS A 224 -6.34 14.20 -1.36
N SER A 225 -5.25 14.25 -0.60
CA SER A 225 -5.34 13.98 0.83
C SER A 225 -6.07 15.14 1.53
N THR A 226 -7.07 14.83 2.31
CA THR A 226 -7.78 15.79 3.15
C THR A 226 -7.17 15.86 4.55
N LYS A 227 -7.59 16.87 5.35
CA LYS A 227 -7.16 16.94 6.77
C LYS A 227 -7.65 15.74 7.58
N ALA A 228 -8.79 15.16 7.21
CA ALA A 228 -9.34 13.95 7.85
C ALA A 228 -8.48 12.70 7.60
N ASP A 229 -7.69 12.70 6.52
CA ASP A 229 -6.77 11.62 6.19
C ASP A 229 -5.44 11.72 6.96
N HIS A 230 -5.28 12.74 7.81
CA HIS A 230 -4.06 12.96 8.59
C HIS A 230 -4.33 12.89 10.09
N GLY A 231 -3.35 12.46 10.87
CA GLY A 231 -3.34 12.67 12.32
C GLY A 231 -3.35 11.43 13.19
N LYS A 232 -3.72 10.26 12.69
CA LYS A 232 -3.75 9.02 13.51
C LYS A 232 -2.64 8.01 13.14
N HIS A 233 -2.15 8.06 11.90
CA HIS A 233 -1.03 7.25 11.44
C HIS A 233 -0.22 8.03 10.38
N PRO A 234 1.13 8.01 10.42
CA PRO A 234 1.97 8.82 9.52
C PRO A 234 1.90 8.43 8.03
N ALA A 235 1.40 7.23 7.72
CA ALA A 235 1.27 6.68 6.37
C ALA A 235 -0.18 6.49 5.92
N GLN A 236 -1.14 7.17 6.56
CA GLN A 236 -2.56 7.02 6.24
C GLN A 236 -2.86 7.39 4.79
N LYS A 237 -3.58 6.51 4.07
CA LYS A 237 -4.02 6.75 2.70
C LYS A 237 -5.37 7.47 2.66
N PRO A 238 -5.64 8.31 1.65
CA PRO A 238 -6.94 8.93 1.46
C PRO A 238 -8.05 7.90 1.31
N ILE A 239 -9.15 8.09 2.01
CA ILE A 239 -10.31 7.18 1.95
C ILE A 239 -10.86 7.10 0.53
N GLU A 240 -11.02 8.24 -0.15
CA GLU A 240 -11.50 8.31 -1.55
C GLU A 240 -10.65 7.47 -2.51
N LEU A 241 -9.33 7.43 -2.34
CA LEU A 241 -8.44 6.59 -3.14
C LEU A 241 -8.71 5.10 -2.91
N LEU A 242 -8.94 4.72 -1.66
CA LEU A 242 -9.23 3.34 -1.28
C LEU A 242 -10.63 2.92 -1.75
N GLU A 243 -11.62 3.83 -1.68
CA GLU A 243 -12.96 3.64 -2.23
C GLU A 243 -12.88 3.36 -3.75
N ALA A 244 -12.11 4.14 -4.50
CA ALA A 244 -11.93 3.94 -5.93
C ALA A 244 -11.39 2.53 -6.27
N LEU A 245 -10.37 2.05 -5.55
CA LEU A 245 -9.79 0.73 -5.76
C LEU A 245 -10.75 -0.42 -5.37
N ILE A 246 -11.53 -0.22 -4.30
CA ILE A 246 -12.54 -1.19 -3.85
C ILE A 246 -13.68 -1.28 -4.86
N GLU A 247 -14.25 -0.14 -5.29
CA GLU A 247 -15.32 -0.12 -6.29
C GLU A 247 -14.88 -0.69 -7.65
N LEU A 248 -13.60 -0.50 -8.00
CA LEU A 248 -13.04 -1.01 -9.26
C LEU A 248 -13.18 -2.52 -9.40
N THR A 249 -13.03 -3.29 -8.33
CA THR A 249 -12.91 -4.76 -8.44
C THR A 249 -13.83 -5.56 -7.53
N THR A 250 -14.67 -4.90 -6.75
CA THR A 250 -15.60 -5.58 -5.83
C THR A 250 -17.04 -5.10 -5.98
N LYS A 251 -17.98 -5.97 -5.62
CA LYS A 251 -19.40 -5.69 -5.42
C LYS A 251 -19.71 -5.57 -3.92
N GLU A 252 -20.89 -5.03 -3.60
CA GLU A 252 -21.40 -5.02 -2.22
C GLU A 252 -21.41 -6.42 -1.59
N ASN A 253 -21.25 -6.48 -0.28
CA ASN A 253 -21.16 -7.71 0.51
C ASN A 253 -19.95 -8.61 0.22
N GLN A 254 -19.07 -8.26 -0.71
CA GLN A 254 -17.81 -8.97 -0.91
C GLN A 254 -16.81 -8.64 0.21
N ILE A 255 -15.88 -9.56 0.47
CA ILE A 255 -14.94 -9.46 1.59
C ILE A 255 -13.61 -8.87 1.10
N VAL A 256 -13.22 -7.76 1.71
CA VAL A 256 -11.93 -7.08 1.51
C VAL A 256 -11.01 -7.42 2.69
N LEU A 257 -9.79 -7.83 2.40
CA LEU A 257 -8.75 -8.05 3.40
C LEU A 257 -7.69 -6.95 3.32
N ASP A 258 -7.32 -6.40 4.46
CA ASP A 258 -6.08 -5.62 4.62
C ASP A 258 -5.19 -6.29 5.66
N PRO A 259 -4.15 -7.03 5.24
CA PRO A 259 -3.26 -7.76 6.15
C PRO A 259 -2.31 -6.88 6.97
N PHE A 260 -2.22 -5.59 6.66
CA PHE A 260 -1.37 -4.59 7.34
C PHE A 260 -2.17 -3.30 7.54
N CYS A 261 -3.34 -3.41 8.21
CA CYS A 261 -4.36 -2.38 8.14
C CYS A 261 -4.05 -1.08 8.91
N GLY A 262 -3.03 -1.05 9.75
CA GLY A 262 -2.64 0.12 10.51
C GLY A 262 -3.83 0.77 11.23
N SER A 263 -4.10 2.04 10.94
CA SER A 263 -5.26 2.78 11.47
C SER A 263 -6.59 2.48 10.75
N GLY A 264 -6.66 1.45 9.88
CA GLY A 264 -7.88 0.90 9.31
C GLY A 264 -8.51 1.70 8.15
N SER A 265 -7.75 2.48 7.39
CA SER A 265 -8.33 3.29 6.30
C SER A 265 -9.01 2.43 5.23
N THR A 266 -8.41 1.30 4.84
CA THR A 266 -9.00 0.34 3.89
C THR A 266 -10.34 -0.21 4.42
N LEU A 267 -10.40 -0.52 5.71
CA LEU A 267 -11.60 -1.09 6.34
C LEU A 267 -12.73 -0.06 6.43
N VAL A 268 -12.39 1.20 6.74
CA VAL A 268 -13.34 2.32 6.72
C VAL A 268 -13.91 2.51 5.31
N ALA A 269 -13.08 2.52 4.28
CA ALA A 269 -13.54 2.61 2.89
C ALA A 269 -14.43 1.42 2.50
N ALA A 270 -14.05 0.20 2.87
CA ALA A 270 -14.86 -1.00 2.63
C ALA A 270 -16.24 -0.90 3.31
N LYS A 271 -16.29 -0.48 4.58
CA LYS A 271 -17.53 -0.29 5.34
C LYS A 271 -18.45 0.75 4.70
N LYS A 272 -17.90 1.91 4.32
CA LYS A 272 -18.66 2.98 3.64
C LYS A 272 -19.33 2.50 2.35
N LEU A 273 -18.69 1.58 1.65
CA LEU A 273 -19.16 1.01 0.39
C LEU A 273 -19.98 -0.28 0.57
N ASN A 274 -20.43 -0.63 1.77
CA ASN A 274 -21.16 -1.85 2.08
C ASN A 274 -20.40 -3.14 1.73
N ARG A 275 -19.07 -3.13 1.75
CA ARG A 275 -18.24 -4.33 1.66
C ARG A 275 -17.98 -4.85 3.06
N ARG A 276 -17.92 -6.17 3.19
CA ARG A 276 -17.40 -6.82 4.40
C ARG A 276 -15.89 -6.69 4.44
N TYR A 277 -15.29 -6.68 5.61
CA TYR A 277 -13.86 -6.48 5.75
C TYR A 277 -13.25 -7.34 6.84
N ILE A 278 -11.95 -7.60 6.72
CA ILE A 278 -11.10 -8.12 7.79
C ILE A 278 -9.80 -7.31 7.73
N GLY A 279 -9.35 -6.83 8.88
CA GLY A 279 -8.04 -6.20 9.05
C GLY A 279 -7.14 -7.03 9.94
N ILE A 280 -5.83 -7.01 9.68
CA ILE A 280 -4.83 -7.55 10.60
C ILE A 280 -3.85 -6.42 10.92
N GLU A 281 -3.57 -6.23 12.21
CA GLU A 281 -2.62 -5.23 12.67
C GLU A 281 -1.87 -5.76 13.90
N LYS A 282 -0.56 -5.65 13.88
CA LYS A 282 0.30 -6.13 14.95
C LYS A 282 0.31 -5.22 16.16
N ASN A 283 0.18 -3.90 15.94
CA ASN A 283 0.22 -2.91 17.00
C ASN A 283 -1.17 -2.68 17.58
N GLU A 284 -1.36 -3.01 18.85
CA GLU A 284 -2.63 -2.88 19.55
C GLU A 284 -3.18 -1.44 19.58
N ILE A 285 -2.29 -0.44 19.64
CA ILE A 285 -2.70 0.98 19.62
C ILE A 285 -3.37 1.31 18.29
N TYR A 286 -2.81 0.84 17.17
CA TYR A 286 -3.41 1.03 15.86
C TYR A 286 -4.68 0.22 15.68
N CYS A 287 -4.78 -1.00 16.22
CA CYS A 287 -6.02 -1.77 16.24
C CYS A 287 -7.14 -0.99 16.92
N ASN A 288 -6.88 -0.43 18.11
CA ASN A 288 -7.87 0.34 18.85
C ASN A 288 -8.28 1.61 18.11
N CYS A 289 -7.32 2.31 17.52
CA CYS A 289 -7.58 3.47 16.67
C CYS A 289 -8.47 3.12 15.46
N ALA A 290 -8.20 1.99 14.80
CA ALA A 290 -8.98 1.54 13.66
C ALA A 290 -10.41 1.14 14.07
N ARG A 291 -10.59 0.46 15.21
CA ARG A 291 -11.92 0.13 15.75
C ARG A 291 -12.73 1.38 16.07
N GLU A 292 -12.11 2.40 16.68
CA GLU A 292 -12.78 3.69 16.93
C GLU A 292 -13.26 4.34 15.64
N ARG A 293 -12.41 4.36 14.59
CA ARG A 293 -12.78 4.92 13.29
C ARG A 293 -13.94 4.17 12.66
N LEU A 294 -13.90 2.85 12.71
CA LEU A 294 -14.98 1.99 12.20
C LEU A 294 -16.29 2.21 12.98
N ASN A 295 -16.26 2.36 14.30
CA ASN A 295 -17.45 2.63 15.11
C ASN A 295 -18.06 4.00 14.81
N ASN A 296 -17.25 5.00 14.46
CA ASN A 296 -17.71 6.33 14.11
C ASN A 296 -18.20 6.45 12.67
N GLU A 297 -17.87 5.47 11.80
CA GLU A 297 -18.29 5.47 10.41
C GLU A 297 -19.70 4.88 10.24
N LYS A 298 -20.60 5.70 9.70
CA LYS A 298 -21.95 5.25 9.30
C LYS A 298 -21.86 4.72 7.87
N GLY A 299 -22.11 3.43 7.66
CA GLY A 299 -22.27 2.88 6.30
C GLY A 299 -23.34 3.66 5.51
N GLN A 300 -23.23 3.64 4.18
CA GLN A 300 -24.28 4.21 3.34
C GLN A 300 -25.61 3.51 3.68
N LYS A 301 -26.67 4.30 3.91
CA LYS A 301 -28.00 3.73 4.06
C LYS A 301 -28.35 3.04 2.75
N ILE A 302 -28.67 1.77 2.81
CA ILE A 302 -29.32 1.07 1.69
C ILE A 302 -30.60 1.85 1.43
N ASN A 303 -30.74 2.46 0.26
CA ASN A 303 -32.02 2.95 -0.19
C ASN A 303 -32.89 1.73 -0.53
N ASP A 304 -33.61 1.24 0.46
CA ASP A 304 -34.72 0.31 0.26
C ASP A 304 -35.89 1.07 -0.41
N GLY A 305 -35.76 1.30 -1.70
CA GLY A 305 -36.76 2.09 -2.38
C GLY A 305 -36.61 2.09 -3.89
N GLU A 306 -36.83 0.93 -4.51
CA GLU A 306 -37.59 0.80 -5.75
C GLU A 306 -37.98 -0.68 -5.92
N GLN A 307 -39.13 -0.98 -5.33
CA GLN A 307 -39.88 -2.18 -5.65
C GLN A 307 -40.42 -1.99 -7.07
N LEU A 308 -39.67 -2.49 -8.06
CA LEU A 308 -40.17 -2.58 -9.41
C LEU A 308 -41.29 -3.63 -9.42
N SER A 309 -42.53 -3.14 -9.38
CA SER A 309 -43.72 -3.92 -9.69
C SER A 309 -43.66 -4.25 -11.18
N PHE A 310 -43.38 -5.49 -11.53
CA PHE A 310 -43.65 -6.00 -12.84
C PHE A 310 -45.16 -6.35 -12.89
N GLU A 311 -45.93 -5.53 -13.56
CA GLU A 311 -47.26 -5.95 -14.05
C GLU A 311 -47.08 -6.83 -15.31
N PHE A 312 -47.75 -7.98 -15.31
CA PHE A 312 -47.79 -8.93 -16.40
C PHE A 312 -48.72 -8.46 -17.52
#